data_9f480d2d8482ce1fbb222640ad3cbf9f
#
_entry.id   9f480d2d8482ce1fbb222640ad3cbf9f
#
_cell.length_a   1.000
_cell.length_b   1.000
_cell.length_c   1.000
_cell.angle_alpha   90.00
_cell.angle_beta   90.00
_cell.angle_gamma   90.00
#
_symmetry.space_group_name_H-M   'P 1'
#
loop_
_entity.id
_entity.type
_entity.pdbx_description
1 polymer ?
#
loop_
_entity_poly.entity_id
_entity_poly.type
_entity_poly.pdbx_seq_one_letter_code
_entity_poly.pdbx_strand_id
1 'polypeptide(L)'
;MANAPESDTNLWDMPSHLTPYDILLLSCEGDETYNANPQNLETYLNAGGRVFASHFHYSWFSGPIQSMQAYTAPADWGTNLATWAGGGGNDNNAIGGIIDLVLNGSMSPFPKGVSLQKWLTDTGALGQNGVAAGELSIFSPRYNSVVGTTDKASQAWITSDSSGMAGQTMYFSFDTPVNAMASADGGAPAYCGRAVFSDLHVAGDPSTKDTTNTAPPASCADTDLSPQEKALEFMLFDLSSCVIPDTVAPPIGIPIQ
;
A
#
# COMPACT_ATOMS: atom_id res chain seq x y z
N MET A 1 -1.29 15.34 28.81
CA MET A 1 -1.04 15.69 27.40
C MET A 1 -2.39 16.00 26.79
N ALA A 2 -2.52 17.02 25.95
CA ALA A 2 -3.76 17.22 25.21
C ALA A 2 -3.93 16.05 24.23
N ASN A 3 -5.16 15.55 24.10
CA ASN A 3 -5.46 14.53 23.08
C ASN A 3 -5.22 15.14 21.69
N ALA A 4 -4.80 14.31 20.73
CA ALA A 4 -4.77 14.72 19.34
C ALA A 4 -6.20 15.11 18.89
N PRO A 5 -6.35 16.10 17.97
CA PRO A 5 -7.65 16.41 17.40
C PRO A 5 -8.27 15.17 16.73
N GLU A 6 -9.58 15.07 16.79
CA GLU A 6 -10.32 14.01 16.07
C GLU A 6 -10.12 14.18 14.56
N SER A 7 -9.69 13.10 13.89
CA SER A 7 -9.33 13.16 12.46
C SER A 7 -10.55 13.36 11.56
N ASP A 8 -11.70 12.84 11.95
CA ASP A 8 -12.96 12.93 11.20
C ASP A 8 -13.53 14.35 11.11
N THR A 9 -13.14 15.23 12.03
CA THR A 9 -13.61 16.61 12.09
C THR A 9 -12.49 17.65 11.87
N ASN A 10 -11.24 17.24 11.75
CA ASN A 10 -10.08 18.13 11.64
C ASN A 10 -9.08 17.77 10.53
N LEU A 11 -9.25 16.63 9.87
CA LEU A 11 -8.33 16.17 8.84
C LEU A 11 -9.05 15.82 7.55
N TRP A 12 -9.96 14.82 7.58
CA TRP A 12 -10.59 14.33 6.36
C TRP A 12 -12.07 14.76 6.18
N ASP A 13 -12.56 15.65 7.03
CA ASP A 13 -13.89 16.25 6.90
C ASP A 13 -14.03 17.12 5.65
N MET A 14 -12.92 17.73 5.18
CA MET A 14 -12.91 18.52 3.95
C MET A 14 -11.54 18.46 3.23
N PRO A 15 -11.52 18.58 1.88
CA PRO A 15 -10.28 18.48 1.12
C PRO A 15 -9.21 19.52 1.51
N SER A 16 -9.63 20.72 1.94
CA SER A 16 -8.71 21.79 2.34
C SER A 16 -7.91 21.46 3.61
N HIS A 17 -8.36 20.53 4.43
CA HIS A 17 -7.61 20.06 5.59
C HIS A 17 -6.55 19.00 5.20
N LEU A 18 -6.75 18.31 4.08
CA LEU A 18 -5.81 17.33 3.54
C LEU A 18 -4.69 17.98 2.70
N THR A 19 -5.03 18.99 1.90
CA THR A 19 -4.10 19.61 0.94
C THR A 19 -2.83 20.23 1.52
N PRO A 20 -2.72 20.61 2.82
CA PRO A 20 -1.45 21.02 3.40
C PRO A 20 -0.40 19.92 3.57
N TYR A 21 -0.80 18.65 3.44
CA TYR A 21 0.07 17.49 3.62
C TYR A 21 0.47 16.91 2.27
N ASP A 22 1.75 16.56 2.12
CA ASP A 22 2.26 15.89 0.92
C ASP A 22 1.90 14.41 0.91
N ILE A 23 1.90 13.75 2.07
CA ILE A 23 1.63 12.33 2.25
C ILE A 23 0.69 12.12 3.43
N LEU A 24 -0.32 11.29 3.24
CA LEU A 24 -1.18 10.75 4.29
C LEU A 24 -0.82 9.29 4.57
N LEU A 25 -0.61 8.98 5.84
CA LEU A 25 -0.38 7.62 6.32
C LEU A 25 -1.60 7.17 7.13
N LEU A 26 -2.40 6.30 6.55
CA LEU A 26 -3.55 5.68 7.20
C LEU A 26 -3.07 4.35 7.80
N SER A 27 -2.57 4.40 9.04
CA SER A 27 -2.13 3.22 9.78
C SER A 27 -3.31 2.40 10.28
N CYS A 28 -3.12 1.08 10.46
CA CYS A 28 -4.18 0.18 10.89
C CYS A 28 -4.76 0.60 12.26
N GLU A 29 -6.07 0.80 12.30
CA GLU A 29 -6.82 1.17 13.52
C GLU A 29 -7.49 -0.03 14.20
N GLY A 30 -7.42 -1.22 13.60
CA GLY A 30 -7.99 -2.44 14.15
C GLY A 30 -9.48 -2.66 13.82
N ASP A 31 -10.13 -1.72 13.15
CA ASP A 31 -11.51 -1.78 12.66
C ASP A 31 -11.65 -0.90 11.41
N GLU A 32 -12.79 -0.98 10.71
CA GLU A 32 -13.09 -0.06 9.61
C GLU A 32 -13.26 1.37 10.14
N THR A 33 -12.63 2.32 9.45
CA THR A 33 -12.59 3.72 9.89
C THR A 33 -13.98 4.32 10.02
N TYR A 34 -14.29 4.82 11.20
CA TYR A 34 -15.54 5.53 11.47
C TYR A 34 -15.51 6.93 10.84
N ASN A 35 -16.64 7.36 10.27
CA ASN A 35 -16.79 8.67 9.61
C ASN A 35 -15.71 8.94 8.53
N ALA A 36 -15.27 7.91 7.80
CA ALA A 36 -14.41 8.09 6.65
C ALA A 36 -15.08 8.96 5.57
N ASN A 37 -14.28 9.76 4.87
CA ASN A 37 -14.73 10.60 3.76
C ASN A 37 -13.93 10.27 2.49
N PRO A 38 -14.20 9.12 1.83
CA PRO A 38 -13.43 8.67 0.67
C PRO A 38 -13.42 9.68 -0.49
N GLN A 39 -14.50 10.45 -0.69
CA GLN A 39 -14.58 11.48 -1.73
C GLN A 39 -13.62 12.65 -1.48
N ASN A 40 -13.36 12.99 -0.21
CA ASN A 40 -12.37 13.99 0.14
C ASN A 40 -10.96 13.47 -0.09
N LEU A 41 -10.71 12.17 0.20
CA LEU A 41 -9.46 11.51 -0.09
C LEU A 41 -9.19 11.43 -1.60
N GLU A 42 -10.21 11.10 -2.40
CA GLU A 42 -10.12 11.13 -3.86
C GLU A 42 -9.78 12.52 -4.38
N THR A 43 -10.45 13.56 -3.88
CA THR A 43 -10.18 14.95 -4.23
C THR A 43 -8.73 15.32 -3.91
N TYR A 44 -8.23 14.93 -2.75
CA TYR A 44 -6.85 15.14 -2.33
C TYR A 44 -5.86 14.43 -3.26
N LEU A 45 -6.09 13.15 -3.56
CA LEU A 45 -5.26 12.38 -4.48
C LEU A 45 -5.27 12.97 -5.89
N ASN A 46 -6.44 13.34 -6.42
CA ASN A 46 -6.58 13.94 -7.74
C ASN A 46 -5.89 15.33 -7.83
N ALA A 47 -5.68 15.99 -6.71
CA ALA A 47 -4.90 17.24 -6.63
C ALA A 47 -3.39 17.03 -6.49
N GLY A 48 -2.92 15.79 -6.42
CA GLY A 48 -1.49 15.49 -6.33
C GLY A 48 -1.03 14.86 -5.02
N GLY A 49 -1.95 14.59 -4.12
CA GLY A 49 -1.68 13.97 -2.81
C GLY A 49 -1.12 12.56 -2.93
N ARG A 50 -0.55 12.08 -1.84
CA ARG A 50 -0.02 10.73 -1.69
C ARG A 50 -0.67 10.05 -0.50
N VAL A 51 -1.05 8.78 -0.65
CA VAL A 51 -1.68 8.01 0.42
C VAL A 51 -1.02 6.65 0.56
N PHE A 52 -0.64 6.31 1.78
CA PHE A 52 -0.36 4.96 2.19
C PHE A 52 -1.47 4.50 3.13
N ALA A 53 -2.16 3.42 2.79
CA ALA A 53 -3.24 2.86 3.58
C ALA A 53 -2.97 1.39 3.86
N SER A 54 -3.38 0.92 5.03
CA SER A 54 -3.15 -0.46 5.43
C SER A 54 -4.36 -1.11 6.05
N HIS A 55 -4.51 -2.41 5.86
CA HIS A 55 -5.47 -3.28 6.51
C HIS A 55 -6.92 -2.73 6.43
N PHE A 56 -7.56 -2.45 7.56
CA PHE A 56 -8.96 -2.00 7.60
C PHE A 56 -9.24 -0.71 6.82
N HIS A 57 -8.21 0.05 6.47
CA HIS A 57 -8.36 1.20 5.57
C HIS A 57 -8.71 0.81 4.13
N TYR A 58 -8.81 -0.50 3.81
CA TYR A 58 -9.43 -0.93 2.55
C TYR A 58 -10.82 -0.31 2.38
N SER A 59 -11.52 -0.08 3.48
CA SER A 59 -12.87 0.50 3.47
C SER A 59 -12.94 1.89 2.84
N TRP A 60 -11.85 2.64 2.82
CA TRP A 60 -11.76 3.90 2.09
C TRP A 60 -11.85 3.71 0.57
N PHE A 61 -11.36 2.57 0.08
CA PHE A 61 -11.29 2.27 -1.35
C PHE A 61 -12.48 1.44 -1.84
N SER A 62 -13.01 0.55 -1.00
CA SER A 62 -14.12 -0.33 -1.34
C SER A 62 -15.48 0.15 -0.83
N GLY A 63 -15.51 1.03 0.16
CA GLY A 63 -16.61 1.15 1.12
C GLY A 63 -16.50 0.09 2.21
N PRO A 64 -17.21 0.25 3.33
CA PRO A 64 -17.20 -0.69 4.44
C PRO A 64 -17.83 -2.03 4.03
N ILE A 65 -17.23 -3.13 4.50
CA ILE A 65 -17.68 -4.51 4.19
C ILE A 65 -18.12 -5.25 5.45
N GLN A 66 -17.40 -5.03 6.57
CA GLN A 66 -17.69 -5.74 7.82
C GLN A 66 -18.57 -4.95 8.78
N SER A 67 -18.47 -3.63 8.73
CA SER A 67 -19.24 -2.75 9.61
C SER A 67 -20.50 -2.21 8.91
N MET A 68 -21.40 -1.62 9.69
CA MET A 68 -22.59 -0.94 9.17
C MET A 68 -22.33 0.57 8.98
N GLN A 69 -21.12 0.97 8.66
CA GLN A 69 -20.78 2.37 8.36
C GLN A 69 -21.52 2.85 7.11
N ALA A 70 -21.85 4.14 7.06
CA ALA A 70 -22.77 4.70 6.06
C ALA A 70 -22.07 5.44 4.90
N TYR A 71 -20.75 5.32 4.76
CA TYR A 71 -20.02 5.92 3.64
C TYR A 71 -19.84 4.92 2.48
N THR A 72 -19.53 5.44 1.31
CA THR A 72 -19.27 4.65 0.10
C THR A 72 -17.98 5.09 -0.54
N ALA A 73 -17.30 4.17 -1.23
CA ALA A 73 -16.16 4.52 -2.07
C ALA A 73 -16.57 5.46 -3.23
N PRO A 74 -15.65 6.27 -3.76
CA PRO A 74 -15.84 6.96 -5.03
C PRO A 74 -16.27 6.00 -6.14
N ALA A 75 -17.05 6.49 -7.10
CA ALA A 75 -17.69 5.65 -8.12
C ALA A 75 -16.69 4.98 -9.08
N ASP A 76 -15.52 5.56 -9.27
CA ASP A 76 -14.44 5.04 -10.12
C ASP A 76 -13.42 4.18 -9.35
N TRP A 77 -13.60 4.04 -8.06
CA TRP A 77 -12.80 3.13 -7.19
C TRP A 77 -13.50 1.76 -7.04
N GLY A 78 -13.57 1.24 -5.85
CA GLY A 78 -14.25 -0.01 -5.55
C GLY A 78 -13.69 -1.17 -6.38
N THR A 79 -14.54 -1.82 -7.14
CA THR A 79 -14.18 -2.97 -7.98
C THR A 79 -13.28 -2.63 -9.17
N ASN A 80 -13.06 -1.36 -9.50
CA ASN A 80 -12.08 -0.96 -10.51
C ASN A 80 -10.63 -1.06 -10.00
N LEU A 81 -10.45 -1.03 -8.68
CA LEU A 81 -9.13 -1.12 -8.06
C LEU A 81 -8.75 -2.55 -7.70
N ALA A 82 -9.68 -3.30 -7.12
CA ALA A 82 -9.45 -4.68 -6.67
C ALA A 82 -10.79 -5.39 -6.38
N THR A 83 -10.73 -6.70 -6.25
CA THR A 83 -11.78 -7.46 -5.56
C THR A 83 -11.49 -7.40 -4.06
N TRP A 84 -12.48 -6.96 -3.28
CA TRP A 84 -12.31 -6.71 -1.86
C TRP A 84 -13.03 -7.73 -1.00
N ALA A 85 -12.43 -8.07 0.13
CA ALA A 85 -13.01 -8.94 1.14
C ALA A 85 -12.89 -8.32 2.53
N GLY A 86 -13.94 -8.42 3.31
CA GLY A 86 -13.88 -8.12 4.73
C GLY A 86 -13.25 -9.29 5.49
N GLY A 87 -12.53 -8.98 6.53
CA GLY A 87 -11.84 -9.96 7.35
C GLY A 87 -10.46 -10.30 6.83
N GLY A 88 -9.59 -10.63 7.73
CA GLY A 88 -8.23 -11.00 7.40
C GLY A 88 -7.83 -12.28 8.10
N GLY A 89 -7.13 -13.15 7.40
CA GLY A 89 -6.40 -14.23 8.03
C GLY A 89 -5.35 -13.63 8.98
N ASN A 90 -5.13 -14.29 10.08
CA ASN A 90 -3.99 -14.02 10.94
C ASN A 90 -3.17 -15.31 10.93
N ASP A 91 -2.17 -15.35 10.07
CA ASP A 91 -1.27 -16.50 10.03
C ASP A 91 -0.08 -16.21 10.93
N ASN A 92 0.11 -17.06 11.94
CA ASN A 92 1.24 -16.94 12.89
C ASN A 92 2.56 -17.45 12.29
N ASN A 93 2.50 -18.10 11.13
CA ASN A 93 3.68 -18.54 10.41
C ASN A 93 4.00 -17.54 9.29
N ALA A 94 5.28 -17.47 8.94
CA ALA A 94 5.67 -16.72 7.76
C ALA A 94 5.06 -17.34 6.51
N ILE A 95 4.50 -16.50 5.64
CA ILE A 95 4.13 -16.87 4.27
C ILE A 95 5.08 -16.22 3.28
N GLY A 96 5.22 -16.79 2.08
CA GLY A 96 5.99 -16.22 0.99
C GLY A 96 5.21 -15.11 0.27
N GLY A 97 5.89 -14.00 0.02
CA GLY A 97 5.42 -12.92 -0.84
C GLY A 97 6.20 -12.90 -2.14
N ILE A 98 5.54 -13.16 -3.25
CA ILE A 98 6.10 -13.13 -4.59
C ILE A 98 6.14 -11.68 -5.07
N ILE A 99 7.30 -11.21 -5.51
CA ILE A 99 7.44 -9.87 -6.10
C ILE A 99 6.98 -9.91 -7.54
N ASP A 100 6.00 -9.06 -7.88
CA ASP A 100 5.49 -8.96 -9.24
C ASP A 100 6.47 -8.21 -10.15
N LEU A 101 6.85 -8.86 -11.26
CA LEU A 101 7.82 -8.32 -12.22
C LEU A 101 7.20 -7.95 -13.56
N VAL A 102 5.89 -8.15 -13.69
CA VAL A 102 5.13 -7.83 -14.90
C VAL A 102 3.99 -6.87 -14.56
N LEU A 103 3.63 -6.05 -15.53
CA LEU A 103 2.50 -5.13 -15.39
C LEU A 103 1.20 -5.91 -15.35
N ASN A 104 0.30 -5.52 -14.45
CA ASN A 104 -0.99 -6.15 -14.28
C ASN A 104 -1.76 -6.24 -15.61
N GLY A 105 -2.31 -7.42 -15.89
CA GLY A 105 -3.07 -7.68 -17.13
C GLY A 105 -2.24 -7.65 -18.41
N SER A 106 -0.92 -7.68 -18.32
CA SER A 106 -0.03 -7.69 -19.50
C SER A 106 1.15 -8.66 -19.30
N MET A 107 1.94 -8.83 -20.37
CA MET A 107 3.21 -9.56 -20.32
C MET A 107 4.41 -8.61 -20.33
N SER A 108 4.15 -7.30 -20.24
CA SER A 108 5.22 -6.29 -20.23
C SER A 108 5.92 -6.24 -18.89
N PRO A 109 7.24 -5.96 -18.87
CA PRO A 109 7.95 -5.79 -17.61
C PRO A 109 7.36 -4.69 -16.73
N PHE A 110 7.43 -4.91 -15.41
CA PHE A 110 7.14 -3.91 -14.39
C PHE A 110 8.45 -3.38 -13.80
N PRO A 111 9.02 -2.27 -14.32
CA PRO A 111 10.36 -1.80 -13.94
C PRO A 111 10.49 -1.45 -12.47
N LYS A 112 9.44 -0.90 -11.86
CA LYS A 112 9.44 -0.59 -10.43
C LYS A 112 9.44 -1.86 -9.56
N GLY A 113 8.72 -2.92 -9.98
CA GLY A 113 8.76 -4.23 -9.32
C GLY A 113 10.16 -4.85 -9.37
N VAL A 114 10.86 -4.71 -10.52
CA VAL A 114 12.27 -5.11 -10.63
C VAL A 114 13.15 -4.32 -9.66
N SER A 115 12.88 -3.03 -9.49
CA SER A 115 13.61 -2.18 -8.53
C SER A 115 13.33 -2.59 -7.08
N LEU A 116 12.08 -2.93 -6.74
CA LEU A 116 11.72 -3.48 -5.43
C LEU A 116 12.45 -4.80 -5.17
N GLN A 117 12.42 -5.74 -6.13
CA GLN A 117 13.11 -7.01 -5.99
C GLN A 117 14.61 -6.82 -5.75
N LYS A 118 15.23 -5.89 -6.51
CA LYS A 118 16.63 -5.56 -6.32
C LYS A 118 16.90 -4.98 -4.93
N TRP A 119 16.09 -4.02 -4.47
CA TRP A 119 16.21 -3.45 -3.13
C TRP A 119 16.12 -4.51 -2.03
N LEU A 120 15.11 -5.38 -2.10
CA LEU A 120 14.93 -6.46 -1.12
C LEU A 120 16.06 -7.48 -1.17
N THR A 121 16.65 -7.72 -2.34
CA THR A 121 17.84 -8.58 -2.50
C THR A 121 19.06 -7.94 -1.85
N ASP A 122 19.35 -6.68 -2.19
CA ASP A 122 20.52 -5.94 -1.71
C ASP A 122 20.51 -5.74 -0.19
N THR A 123 19.31 -5.59 0.39
CA THR A 123 19.11 -5.46 1.84
C THR A 123 18.96 -6.78 2.58
N GLY A 124 19.05 -7.92 1.86
CA GLY A 124 18.96 -9.25 2.44
C GLY A 124 17.58 -9.60 3.00
N ALA A 125 16.51 -9.00 2.47
CA ALA A 125 15.14 -9.20 2.95
C ALA A 125 14.47 -10.48 2.40
N LEU A 126 14.99 -11.05 1.31
CA LEU A 126 14.37 -12.20 0.66
C LEU A 126 14.88 -13.54 1.22
N GLY A 127 14.03 -14.57 1.18
CA GLY A 127 14.36 -15.94 1.60
C GLY A 127 14.54 -16.10 3.11
N GLN A 128 14.03 -15.17 3.92
CA GLN A 128 14.12 -15.23 5.37
C GLN A 128 13.00 -16.11 5.97
N ASN A 129 13.17 -16.53 7.25
CA ASN A 129 12.13 -17.22 8.03
C ASN A 129 11.53 -18.47 7.37
N GLY A 130 12.29 -19.15 6.50
CA GLY A 130 11.88 -20.41 5.87
C GLY A 130 11.00 -20.30 4.62
N VAL A 131 10.75 -19.09 4.10
CA VAL A 131 10.13 -18.92 2.78
C VAL A 131 11.13 -19.20 1.66
N ALA A 132 10.66 -19.38 0.42
CA ALA A 132 11.54 -19.71 -0.70
C ALA A 132 12.51 -18.56 -1.03
N ALA A 133 13.67 -18.92 -1.58
CA ALA A 133 14.64 -17.94 -2.04
C ALA A 133 13.99 -17.03 -3.10
N GLY A 134 14.08 -15.72 -2.90
CA GLY A 134 13.46 -14.73 -3.78
C GLY A 134 12.08 -14.26 -3.34
N GLU A 135 11.52 -14.83 -2.29
CA GLU A 135 10.26 -14.40 -1.68
C GLU A 135 10.49 -13.53 -0.43
N LEU A 136 9.58 -12.59 -0.23
CA LEU A 136 9.52 -11.79 0.99
C LEU A 136 8.85 -12.63 2.10
N SER A 137 9.46 -12.68 3.28
CA SER A 137 8.85 -13.29 4.46
C SER A 137 7.79 -12.35 5.04
N ILE A 138 6.53 -12.82 5.14
CA ILE A 138 5.39 -12.03 5.59
C ILE A 138 4.74 -12.72 6.78
N PHE A 139 4.69 -12.00 7.91
CA PHE A 139 3.95 -12.40 9.11
C PHE A 139 2.67 -11.60 9.26
N SER A 140 1.68 -12.20 9.90
CA SER A 140 0.37 -11.59 10.15
C SER A 140 -0.24 -10.90 8.92
N PRO A 141 -0.25 -11.56 7.74
CA PRO A 141 -0.85 -10.98 6.54
C PRO A 141 -2.33 -10.71 6.75
N ARG A 142 -2.86 -9.80 5.95
CA ARG A 142 -4.29 -9.63 5.76
C ARG A 142 -4.65 -10.01 4.33
N TYR A 143 -5.93 -10.29 4.11
CA TYR A 143 -6.42 -10.82 2.84
C TYR A 143 -7.65 -10.02 2.42
N ASN A 144 -7.47 -8.70 2.35
CA ASN A 144 -8.55 -7.78 2.04
C ASN A 144 -8.66 -7.48 0.55
N SER A 145 -7.61 -7.75 -0.23
CA SER A 145 -7.57 -7.36 -1.63
C SER A 145 -7.01 -8.43 -2.56
N VAL A 146 -7.62 -8.52 -3.75
CA VAL A 146 -7.08 -9.25 -4.90
C VAL A 146 -7.11 -8.32 -6.10
N VAL A 147 -5.95 -7.97 -6.63
CA VAL A 147 -5.82 -7.24 -7.89
C VAL A 147 -5.81 -8.25 -9.02
N GLY A 148 -6.91 -8.35 -9.72
CA GLY A 148 -7.06 -9.23 -10.87
C GLY A 148 -6.54 -8.59 -12.16
N THR A 149 -6.39 -9.40 -13.21
CA THR A 149 -5.90 -8.93 -14.53
C THR A 149 -6.83 -7.93 -15.22
N THR A 150 -8.06 -7.79 -14.75
CA THR A 150 -9.06 -6.82 -15.21
C THR A 150 -9.01 -5.50 -14.48
N ASP A 151 -8.35 -5.43 -13.33
CA ASP A 151 -8.26 -4.25 -12.46
C ASP A 151 -7.14 -3.33 -12.97
N LYS A 152 -7.33 -2.77 -14.16
CA LYS A 152 -6.31 -2.07 -14.94
C LYS A 152 -5.82 -0.77 -14.31
N ALA A 153 -6.55 -0.24 -13.34
CA ALA A 153 -6.14 0.96 -12.61
C ALA A 153 -5.05 0.66 -11.58
N SER A 154 -4.95 -0.60 -11.15
CA SER A 154 -4.06 -1.03 -10.08
C SER A 154 -2.90 -1.86 -10.58
N GLN A 155 -1.75 -1.71 -9.92
CA GLN A 155 -0.57 -2.54 -10.12
C GLN A 155 -0.25 -3.29 -8.83
N ALA A 156 -0.31 -4.62 -8.87
CA ALA A 156 0.19 -5.47 -7.79
C ALA A 156 1.72 -5.39 -7.73
N TRP A 157 2.27 -5.38 -6.51
CA TRP A 157 3.70 -5.37 -6.25
C TRP A 157 4.16 -6.64 -5.56
N ILE A 158 3.34 -7.15 -4.65
CA ILE A 158 3.61 -8.37 -3.90
C ILE A 158 2.31 -9.16 -3.81
N THR A 159 2.37 -10.43 -4.17
CA THR A 159 1.26 -11.37 -4.06
C THR A 159 1.64 -12.55 -3.16
N SER A 160 0.66 -13.15 -2.49
CA SER A 160 0.91 -14.30 -1.61
C SER A 160 1.05 -15.60 -2.45
N ASP A 161 2.03 -16.42 -2.08
CA ASP A 161 2.19 -17.80 -2.55
C ASP A 161 1.48 -18.84 -1.68
N SER A 162 0.95 -18.42 -0.53
CA SER A 162 0.43 -19.31 0.50
C SER A 162 -0.69 -20.21 -0.01
N SER A 163 -0.59 -21.50 0.25
CA SER A 163 -1.60 -22.49 -0.12
C SER A 163 -2.94 -22.17 0.54
N GLY A 164 -3.96 -21.98 -0.29
CA GLY A 164 -5.29 -21.53 0.12
C GLY A 164 -5.51 -20.01 0.05
N MET A 165 -4.44 -19.25 -0.11
CA MET A 165 -4.44 -17.78 -0.22
C MET A 165 -3.62 -17.31 -1.43
N ALA A 166 -3.27 -18.20 -2.33
CA ALA A 166 -2.51 -17.88 -3.54
C ALA A 166 -3.22 -16.79 -4.35
N GLY A 167 -2.46 -15.75 -4.73
CA GLY A 167 -2.97 -14.65 -5.51
C GLY A 167 -3.61 -13.51 -4.68
N GLN A 168 -3.67 -13.61 -3.35
CA GLN A 168 -4.01 -12.45 -2.51
C GLN A 168 -2.94 -11.37 -2.66
N THR A 169 -3.36 -10.13 -2.79
CA THR A 169 -2.45 -9.02 -3.05
C THR A 169 -2.01 -8.41 -1.73
N MET A 170 -0.71 -8.46 -1.44
CA MET A 170 -0.12 -7.96 -0.21
C MET A 170 0.24 -6.48 -0.28
N TYR A 171 0.67 -6.02 -1.46
CA TYR A 171 0.87 -4.61 -1.80
C TYR A 171 0.35 -4.34 -3.20
N PHE A 172 -0.40 -3.28 -3.36
CA PHE A 172 -0.68 -2.71 -4.69
C PHE A 172 -0.70 -1.20 -4.65
N SER A 173 -0.59 -0.58 -5.81
CA SER A 173 -0.72 0.86 -5.98
C SER A 173 -1.63 1.20 -7.14
N PHE A 174 -2.16 2.41 -7.12
CA PHE A 174 -2.86 3.01 -8.26
C PHE A 174 -2.57 4.51 -8.33
N ASP A 175 -2.60 5.03 -9.55
CA ASP A 175 -2.42 6.45 -9.81
C ASP A 175 -3.78 7.13 -10.01
N THR A 176 -3.86 8.42 -9.69
CA THR A 176 -5.10 9.20 -9.79
C THR A 176 -4.93 10.43 -10.67
N PRO A 177 -6.01 10.87 -11.34
CA PRO A 177 -7.37 10.28 -11.39
C PRO A 177 -7.38 8.88 -11.99
N VAL A 178 -8.16 7.94 -11.40
CA VAL A 178 -8.18 6.53 -11.82
C VAL A 178 -8.51 6.34 -13.31
N ASN A 179 -9.38 7.17 -13.85
CA ASN A 179 -9.80 7.12 -15.24
C ASN A 179 -9.12 8.23 -16.09
N ALA A 180 -7.91 8.66 -15.71
CA ALA A 180 -7.19 9.66 -16.49
C ALA A 180 -7.02 9.19 -17.94
N MET A 181 -7.50 10.01 -18.87
CA MET A 181 -7.37 9.74 -20.30
C MET A 181 -6.01 10.22 -20.80
N ALA A 182 -5.49 9.53 -21.81
CA ALA A 182 -4.36 10.04 -22.57
C ALA A 182 -4.67 11.45 -23.09
N SER A 183 -3.68 12.31 -23.09
CA SER A 183 -3.85 13.65 -23.65
C SER A 183 -4.19 13.59 -25.15
N ALA A 184 -4.87 14.61 -25.66
CA ALA A 184 -5.38 14.64 -27.04
C ALA A 184 -4.26 14.54 -28.11
N ASP A 185 -3.02 14.81 -27.74
CA ASP A 185 -1.81 14.65 -28.57
C ASP A 185 -1.18 13.26 -28.50
N GLY A 186 -1.84 12.30 -27.83
CA GLY A 186 -1.35 10.93 -27.66
C GLY A 186 -0.32 10.77 -26.54
N GLY A 187 -0.14 11.77 -25.68
CA GLY A 187 0.71 11.70 -24.50
C GLY A 187 0.15 10.74 -23.43
N ALA A 188 0.99 10.37 -22.47
CA ALA A 188 0.58 9.56 -21.33
C ALA A 188 -0.56 10.23 -20.54
N PRO A 189 -1.41 9.45 -19.85
CA PRO A 189 -2.40 10.01 -18.93
C PRO A 189 -1.74 10.93 -17.90
N ALA A 190 -2.38 12.06 -17.62
CA ALA A 190 -1.87 13.03 -16.64
C ALA A 190 -2.28 12.59 -15.22
N TYR A 191 -1.49 11.71 -14.64
CA TYR A 191 -1.64 11.35 -13.24
C TYR A 191 -1.02 12.42 -12.33
N CYS A 192 -1.72 12.73 -11.24
CA CYS A 192 -1.28 13.72 -10.25
C CYS A 192 -0.93 13.07 -8.92
N GLY A 193 -1.78 12.17 -8.42
CA GLY A 193 -1.63 11.50 -7.15
C GLY A 193 -1.33 10.02 -7.26
N ARG A 194 -0.96 9.42 -6.13
CA ARG A 194 -0.70 7.98 -6.03
C ARG A 194 -1.13 7.46 -4.68
N ALA A 195 -1.77 6.31 -4.67
CA ALA A 195 -2.06 5.58 -3.45
C ALA A 195 -1.37 4.22 -3.45
N VAL A 196 -0.95 3.79 -2.27
CA VAL A 196 -0.46 2.44 -1.98
C VAL A 196 -1.37 1.82 -0.92
N PHE A 197 -1.82 0.61 -1.16
CA PHE A 197 -2.53 -0.19 -0.18
C PHE A 197 -1.70 -1.40 0.24
N SER A 198 -1.71 -1.70 1.55
CA SER A 198 -0.93 -2.77 2.17
C SER A 198 -1.81 -3.70 2.99
N ASP A 199 -1.76 -4.97 2.67
CA ASP A 199 -2.24 -6.08 3.50
C ASP A 199 -1.14 -6.67 4.40
N LEU A 200 0.03 -5.99 4.50
CA LEU A 200 1.11 -6.35 5.41
C LEU A 200 1.01 -5.56 6.72
N HIS A 201 1.22 -6.25 7.82
CA HIS A 201 1.48 -5.62 9.11
C HIS A 201 2.99 -5.51 9.34
N VAL A 202 3.50 -4.30 9.50
CA VAL A 202 4.93 -4.07 9.73
C VAL A 202 5.35 -4.64 11.10
N ALA A 203 4.53 -4.44 12.13
CA ALA A 203 4.75 -4.94 13.49
C ALA A 203 4.39 -6.43 13.67
N GLY A 204 4.08 -7.16 12.60
CA GLY A 204 3.67 -8.56 12.66
C GLY A 204 4.82 -9.56 12.78
N ASP A 205 6.05 -9.13 12.52
CA ASP A 205 7.22 -10.02 12.54
C ASP A 205 7.68 -10.29 13.97
N PRO A 206 7.54 -11.55 14.48
CA PRO A 206 7.94 -11.90 15.83
C PRO A 206 9.46 -11.89 16.03
N SER A 207 10.26 -11.83 14.97
CA SER A 207 11.71 -11.68 15.05
C SER A 207 12.11 -10.26 15.43
N THR A 208 11.31 -9.27 15.09
CA THR A 208 11.39 -7.94 15.67
C THR A 208 10.80 -8.03 17.06
N LYS A 209 11.61 -7.85 18.08
CA LYS A 209 11.14 -7.78 19.46
C LYS A 209 10.30 -6.51 19.66
N ASP A 210 9.14 -6.50 19.02
CA ASP A 210 8.16 -5.47 19.27
C ASP A 210 7.69 -5.56 20.72
N THR A 211 8.33 -4.76 21.55
CA THR A 211 7.91 -4.56 22.92
C THR A 211 6.75 -3.57 22.92
N THR A 212 5.64 -4.01 22.38
CA THR A 212 4.41 -3.24 22.06
C THR A 212 3.87 -2.36 23.18
N ASN A 213 4.47 -2.38 24.35
CA ASN A 213 4.00 -1.65 25.54
C ASN A 213 5.01 -0.61 26.05
N THR A 214 6.10 -0.35 25.35
CA THR A 214 7.05 0.69 25.75
C THR A 214 6.88 1.93 24.88
N ALA A 215 6.69 3.08 25.52
CA ALA A 215 6.55 4.34 24.79
C ALA A 215 7.83 4.69 24.00
N PRO A 216 7.71 5.26 22.80
CA PRO A 216 8.88 5.79 22.08
C PRO A 216 9.67 6.77 22.95
N PRO A 217 11.03 6.83 22.86
CA PRO A 217 11.89 6.02 21.97
C PRO A 217 12.28 4.66 22.55
N ALA A 218 11.88 4.31 23.75
CA ALA A 218 12.30 3.07 24.40
C ALA A 218 11.75 1.79 23.73
N SER A 219 10.70 1.94 22.91
CA SER A 219 10.16 0.84 22.09
C SER A 219 10.86 0.70 20.74
N CYS A 220 11.73 1.63 20.36
CA CYS A 220 12.52 1.49 19.13
C CYS A 220 13.61 0.45 19.37
N ALA A 221 13.53 -0.69 18.70
CA ALA A 221 14.59 -1.68 18.75
C ALA A 221 15.80 -1.16 17.96
N ASP A 222 16.98 -1.23 18.56
CA ASP A 222 18.26 -0.95 17.89
C ASP A 222 18.70 -2.20 17.10
N THR A 223 17.85 -2.64 16.19
CA THR A 223 18.06 -3.81 15.31
C THR A 223 17.89 -3.41 13.86
N ASP A 224 18.40 -4.21 12.95
CA ASP A 224 18.14 -4.03 11.52
C ASP A 224 16.64 -4.18 11.23
N LEU A 225 16.18 -3.49 10.18
CA LEU A 225 14.79 -3.58 9.73
C LEU A 225 14.42 -5.01 9.34
N SER A 226 13.23 -5.44 9.70
CA SER A 226 12.63 -6.69 9.26
C SER A 226 12.39 -6.70 7.74
N PRO A 227 12.19 -7.86 7.11
CA PRO A 227 11.82 -7.94 5.70
C PRO A 227 10.61 -7.07 5.33
N GLN A 228 9.57 -7.05 6.17
CA GLN A 228 8.36 -6.24 5.93
C GLN A 228 8.63 -4.74 6.08
N GLU A 229 9.45 -4.35 7.05
CA GLU A 229 9.87 -2.94 7.21
C GLU A 229 10.72 -2.45 6.04
N LYS A 230 11.61 -3.28 5.49
CA LYS A 230 12.38 -2.96 4.28
C LYS A 230 11.49 -2.80 3.05
N ALA A 231 10.43 -3.61 2.93
CA ALA A 231 9.44 -3.43 1.88
C ALA A 231 8.63 -2.13 2.06
N LEU A 232 8.22 -1.81 3.29
CA LEU A 232 7.55 -0.55 3.60
C LEU A 232 8.44 0.66 3.27
N GLU A 233 9.72 0.61 3.65
CA GLU A 233 10.68 1.68 3.36
C GLU A 233 10.76 1.97 1.86
N PHE A 234 10.83 0.92 1.03
CA PHE A 234 10.80 1.09 -0.43
C PHE A 234 9.50 1.74 -0.90
N MET A 235 8.35 1.30 -0.39
CA MET A 235 7.05 1.86 -0.78
C MET A 235 6.92 3.33 -0.40
N LEU A 236 7.48 3.74 0.73
CA LEU A 236 7.51 5.15 1.14
C LEU A 236 8.42 5.98 0.23
N PHE A 237 9.54 5.44 -0.24
CA PHE A 237 10.38 6.10 -1.25
C PHE A 237 9.67 6.24 -2.60
N ASP A 238 8.99 5.19 -3.10
CA ASP A 238 8.22 5.28 -4.34
C ASP A 238 7.09 6.31 -4.20
N LEU A 239 6.39 6.30 -3.07
CA LEU A 239 5.28 7.20 -2.79
C LEU A 239 5.72 8.67 -2.67
N SER A 240 6.92 8.93 -2.14
CA SER A 240 7.49 10.27 -2.01
C SER A 240 8.09 10.82 -3.31
N SER A 241 8.24 9.97 -4.33
CA SER A 241 8.79 10.37 -5.62
C SER A 241 7.74 11.04 -6.53
N CYS A 242 8.18 11.64 -7.64
CA CYS A 242 7.26 12.07 -8.69
C CYS A 242 6.45 10.88 -9.21
N VAL A 243 5.15 11.10 -9.48
CA VAL A 243 4.35 10.06 -10.15
C VAL A 243 4.87 9.89 -11.57
N ILE A 244 5.42 8.70 -11.83
CA ILE A 244 5.82 8.27 -13.16
C ILE A 244 5.03 7.00 -13.51
N PRO A 245 4.67 6.79 -14.77
CA PRO A 245 3.96 5.58 -15.18
C PRO A 245 4.71 4.32 -14.75
N ASP A 246 4.00 3.29 -14.34
CA ASP A 246 4.58 2.01 -13.91
C ASP A 246 5.35 1.28 -15.03
N THR A 247 5.15 1.70 -16.28
CA THR A 247 5.92 1.25 -17.46
C THR A 247 7.32 1.84 -17.56
N VAL A 248 7.64 2.84 -16.73
CA VAL A 248 8.91 3.58 -16.78
C VAL A 248 9.77 3.18 -15.58
N ALA A 249 11.04 2.87 -15.85
CA ALA A 249 11.98 2.60 -14.77
C ALA A 249 12.18 3.87 -13.90
N PRO A 250 12.27 3.71 -12.57
CA PRO A 250 12.67 4.81 -11.71
C PRO A 250 14.00 5.40 -12.18
N PRO A 251 14.19 6.72 -12.11
CA PRO A 251 15.48 7.30 -12.42
C PRO A 251 16.54 6.71 -11.49
N ILE A 252 17.64 6.24 -12.05
CA ILE A 252 18.78 5.79 -11.24
C ILE A 252 19.25 7.00 -10.45
N GLY A 253 19.10 6.96 -9.12
CA GLY A 253 19.61 8.01 -8.27
C GLY A 253 21.08 8.20 -8.53
N ILE A 254 21.49 9.43 -8.89
CA ILE A 254 22.92 9.77 -8.96
C ILE A 254 23.45 9.62 -7.53
N PRO A 255 24.47 8.79 -7.28
CA PRO A 255 25.05 8.72 -5.95
C PRO A 255 25.47 10.14 -5.55
N ILE A 256 24.93 10.64 -4.46
CA ILE A 256 25.45 11.87 -3.86
C ILE A 256 26.84 11.51 -3.35
N GLN A 257 27.87 12.06 -4.01
CA GLN A 257 29.26 11.93 -3.60
C GLN A 257 29.53 12.78 -2.37
#